data_f8d5a86e052105143ccde013fa793f41
#
_entry.id   f8d5a86e052105143ccde013fa793f41
#
_cell.length_a   1.000
_cell.length_b   1.000
_cell.length_c   1.000
_cell.angle_alpha   90.00
_cell.angle_beta   90.00
_cell.angle_gamma   90.00
#
_symmetry.space_group_name_H-M   'P 1'
#
loop_
_entity.id
_entity.type
_entity.pdbx_description
1 polymer ?
#
loop_
_entity_poly.entity_id
_entity_poly.type
_entity_poly.pdbx_seq_one_letter_code
_entity_poly.pdbx_strand_id
1 'polypeptide(L)'
;MKIQKALEDYLEAMLRCKEQYGYIRSIDIAEMVGVTKASVSYSTKRLREKGYITMEKDGLITITDSGMEIAQHIYARHKMLTDLLMMLGVSEETAREDACKIEHDISDETFNAMCEHAKKISAFDK
;
A
#
# COMPACT_ATOMS: atom_id res chain seq x y z
N MET A 1 -4.91 -1.99 -17.01
CA MET A 1 -5.93 -2.84 -16.38
C MET A 1 -5.89 -2.66 -14.87
N LYS A 2 -7.03 -2.40 -14.26
CA LYS A 2 -7.06 -2.09 -12.84
C LYS A 2 -6.97 -3.37 -12.00
N ILE A 3 -5.99 -3.44 -11.13
CA ILE A 3 -5.82 -4.56 -10.20
C ILE A 3 -6.88 -4.46 -9.10
N GLN A 4 -7.29 -5.60 -8.54
CA GLN A 4 -8.26 -5.63 -7.46
C GLN A 4 -7.69 -4.99 -6.19
N LYS A 5 -8.55 -4.30 -5.46
CA LYS A 5 -8.18 -3.62 -4.20
C LYS A 5 -7.44 -4.53 -3.23
N ALA A 6 -7.92 -5.77 -3.06
CA ALA A 6 -7.27 -6.72 -2.16
C ALA A 6 -5.82 -7.00 -2.55
N LEU A 7 -5.54 -7.14 -3.85
CA LEU A 7 -4.18 -7.39 -4.33
C LEU A 7 -3.29 -6.17 -4.15
N GLU A 8 -3.84 -4.96 -4.30
CA GLU A 8 -3.12 -3.74 -4.02
C GLU A 8 -2.73 -3.65 -2.55
N ASP A 9 -3.66 -4.01 -1.65
CA ASP A 9 -3.38 -4.05 -0.21
C ASP A 9 -2.25 -5.00 0.12
N TYR A 10 -2.21 -6.17 -0.51
CA TYR A 10 -1.15 -7.14 -0.28
C TYR A 10 0.20 -6.64 -0.80
N LEU A 11 0.22 -6.01 -1.97
CA LEU A 11 1.46 -5.44 -2.52
C LEU A 11 1.98 -4.31 -1.63
N GLU A 12 1.09 -3.45 -1.14
CA GLU A 12 1.48 -2.39 -0.20
C GLU A 12 2.06 -2.98 1.07
N ALA A 13 1.39 -3.99 1.65
CA ALA A 13 1.87 -4.66 2.85
C ALA A 13 3.24 -5.30 2.64
N MET A 14 3.46 -5.90 1.47
CA MET A 14 4.75 -6.48 1.12
C MET A 14 5.86 -5.42 1.09
N LEU A 15 5.58 -4.27 0.48
CA LEU A 15 6.54 -3.17 0.43
C LEU A 15 6.87 -2.67 1.84
N ARG A 16 5.86 -2.55 2.70
CA ARG A 16 6.03 -2.12 4.08
C ARG A 16 6.83 -3.15 4.88
N CYS A 17 6.60 -4.44 4.65
CA CYS A 17 7.39 -5.51 5.27
C CYS A 17 8.86 -5.40 4.88
N LYS A 18 9.13 -5.15 3.60
CA LYS A 18 10.50 -5.00 3.12
C LYS A 18 11.20 -3.81 3.77
N GLU A 19 10.51 -2.69 3.91
CA GLU A 19 11.07 -1.51 4.58
C GLU A 19 11.33 -1.76 6.05
N GLN A 20 10.41 -2.43 6.72
CA GLN A 20 10.47 -2.63 8.17
C GLN A 20 11.42 -3.76 8.58
N TYR A 21 11.42 -4.87 7.84
CA TYR A 21 12.17 -6.07 8.21
C TYR A 21 13.33 -6.39 7.28
N GLY A 22 13.38 -5.77 6.10
CA GLY A 22 14.39 -6.08 5.08
C GLY A 22 14.07 -7.28 4.21
N TYR A 23 12.96 -7.97 4.48
CA TYR A 23 12.53 -9.17 3.74
C TYR A 23 11.01 -9.27 3.80
N ILE A 24 10.45 -10.15 2.94
CA ILE A 24 9.00 -10.35 2.86
C ILE A 24 8.68 -11.82 3.06
N ARG A 25 7.87 -12.13 4.08
CA ARG A 25 7.38 -13.48 4.35
C ARG A 25 5.87 -13.45 4.60
N SER A 26 5.20 -14.53 4.24
CA SER A 26 3.73 -14.64 4.35
C SER A 26 3.21 -14.39 5.76
N ILE A 27 3.94 -14.84 6.79
CA ILE A 27 3.51 -14.65 8.17
C ILE A 27 3.45 -13.16 8.55
N ASP A 28 4.42 -12.39 8.08
CA ASP A 28 4.47 -10.95 8.36
C ASP A 28 3.34 -10.21 7.65
N ILE A 29 3.04 -10.63 6.43
CA ILE A 29 1.92 -10.08 5.67
C ILE A 29 0.61 -10.34 6.40
N ALA A 30 0.41 -11.59 6.86
CA ALA A 30 -0.80 -11.97 7.58
C ALA A 30 -1.02 -11.12 8.81
N GLU A 31 0.02 -10.87 9.59
CA GLU A 31 -0.04 -10.03 10.78
C GLU A 31 -0.34 -8.57 10.41
N MET A 32 0.35 -8.05 9.41
CA MET A 32 0.21 -6.64 9.02
C MET A 32 -1.16 -6.32 8.44
N VAL A 33 -1.70 -7.21 7.62
CA VAL A 33 -3.02 -7.02 6.99
C VAL A 33 -4.16 -7.47 7.91
N GLY A 34 -3.86 -8.33 8.87
CA GLY A 34 -4.87 -8.84 9.80
C GLY A 34 -5.76 -9.91 9.18
N VAL A 35 -5.16 -10.80 8.37
CA VAL A 35 -5.88 -11.86 7.67
C VAL A 35 -5.28 -13.23 8.00
N THR A 36 -5.96 -14.29 7.56
CA THR A 36 -5.51 -15.66 7.78
C THR A 36 -4.38 -16.03 6.83
N LYS A 37 -3.62 -17.07 7.22
CA LYS A 37 -2.57 -17.63 6.36
C LYS A 37 -3.16 -18.13 5.03
N ALA A 38 -4.37 -18.69 5.07
CA ALA A 38 -5.06 -19.17 3.86
C ALA A 38 -5.33 -18.02 2.89
N SER A 39 -5.79 -16.88 3.41
CA SER A 39 -6.02 -15.69 2.59
C SER A 39 -4.72 -15.19 1.96
N VAL A 40 -3.62 -15.18 2.72
CA VAL A 40 -2.32 -14.77 2.19
C VAL A 40 -1.87 -15.73 1.09
N SER A 41 -2.00 -17.04 1.31
CA SER A 41 -1.61 -18.04 0.31
C SER A 41 -2.39 -17.88 -0.99
N TYR A 42 -3.69 -17.65 -0.89
CA TYR A 42 -4.56 -17.43 -2.05
C TYR A 42 -4.13 -16.19 -2.83
N SER A 43 -3.92 -15.07 -2.14
CA SER A 43 -3.57 -13.80 -2.77
C SER A 43 -2.15 -13.81 -3.34
N THR A 44 -1.19 -14.42 -2.64
CA THR A 44 0.19 -14.53 -3.15
C THR A 44 0.24 -15.40 -4.39
N LYS A 45 -0.56 -16.46 -4.45
CA LYS A 45 -0.65 -17.29 -5.65
C LYS A 45 -1.16 -16.47 -6.84
N ARG A 46 -2.20 -15.67 -6.63
CA ARG A 46 -2.74 -14.80 -7.68
C ARG A 46 -1.72 -13.75 -8.13
N LEU A 47 -1.01 -13.15 -7.19
CA LEU A 47 0.02 -12.16 -7.51
C LEU A 47 1.16 -12.78 -8.31
N ARG A 48 1.56 -14.02 -7.97
CA ARG A 48 2.58 -14.74 -8.76
C ARG A 48 2.09 -15.04 -10.17
N GLU A 49 0.85 -15.49 -10.30
CA GLU A 49 0.25 -15.80 -11.61
C GLU A 49 0.21 -14.56 -12.51
N LYS A 50 0.01 -13.37 -11.92
CA LYS A 50 -0.03 -12.11 -12.66
C LYS A 50 1.36 -11.52 -12.88
N GLY A 51 2.39 -12.11 -12.32
CA GLY A 51 3.77 -11.65 -12.52
C GLY A 51 4.18 -10.48 -11.66
N TYR A 52 3.45 -10.19 -10.57
CA TYR A 52 3.78 -9.06 -9.69
C TYR A 52 4.75 -9.43 -8.57
N ILE A 53 4.85 -10.72 -8.25
CA ILE A 53 5.81 -11.21 -7.25
C ILE A 53 6.38 -12.55 -7.70
N THR A 54 7.52 -12.93 -7.08
CA THR A 54 8.07 -14.27 -7.16
C THR A 54 8.21 -14.80 -5.74
N MET A 55 8.24 -16.12 -5.59
CA MET A 55 8.42 -16.75 -4.28
C MET A 55 9.45 -17.85 -4.39
N GLU A 56 10.44 -17.82 -3.53
CA GLU A 56 11.47 -18.84 -3.47
C GLU A 56 10.99 -20.05 -2.67
N LYS A 57 11.73 -21.17 -2.77
CA LYS A 57 11.38 -22.42 -2.10
C LYS A 57 11.29 -22.28 -0.59
N ASP A 58 12.09 -21.39 -0.02
CA ASP A 58 12.11 -21.15 1.42
C ASP A 58 11.01 -20.17 1.88
N GLY A 59 10.18 -19.70 0.96
CA GLY A 59 9.07 -18.82 1.26
C GLY A 59 9.36 -17.33 1.18
N LEU A 60 10.58 -16.95 0.83
CA LEU A 60 10.90 -15.54 0.63
C LEU A 60 10.23 -15.01 -0.63
N ILE A 61 9.60 -13.85 -0.49
CA ILE A 61 8.88 -13.19 -1.56
C ILE A 61 9.69 -12.02 -2.09
N THR A 62 9.73 -11.87 -3.41
CA THR A 62 10.34 -10.72 -4.06
C THR A 62 9.28 -10.05 -4.94
N ILE A 63 9.18 -8.72 -4.85
CA ILE A 63 8.28 -7.95 -5.69
C ILE A 63 9.00 -7.70 -7.03
N THR A 64 8.33 -8.04 -8.14
CA THR A 64 8.88 -7.78 -9.48
C THR A 64 8.81 -6.29 -9.80
N ASP A 65 9.45 -5.86 -10.89
CA ASP A 65 9.40 -4.45 -11.30
C ASP A 65 7.96 -3.99 -11.50
N SER A 66 7.12 -4.80 -12.16
CA SER A 66 5.71 -4.44 -12.37
C SER A 66 4.93 -4.39 -11.07
N GLY A 67 5.21 -5.31 -10.14
CA GLY A 67 4.59 -5.30 -8.81
C GLY A 67 5.05 -4.11 -7.99
N MET A 68 6.32 -3.76 -8.09
CA MET A 68 6.88 -2.62 -7.35
C MET A 68 6.25 -1.29 -7.79
N GLU A 69 5.99 -1.15 -9.09
CA GLU A 69 5.33 0.05 -9.62
C GLU A 69 3.96 0.25 -8.97
N ILE A 70 3.17 -0.84 -8.87
CA ILE A 70 1.86 -0.78 -8.23
C ILE A 70 1.99 -0.52 -6.73
N ALA A 71 2.89 -1.25 -6.07
CA ALA A 71 3.10 -1.12 -4.62
C ALA A 71 3.50 0.30 -4.23
N GLN A 72 4.45 0.89 -4.96
CA GLN A 72 4.92 2.24 -4.69
C GLN A 72 3.83 3.27 -4.95
N HIS A 73 3.03 3.08 -5.99
CA HIS A 73 1.92 3.99 -6.31
C HIS A 73 0.90 4.03 -5.17
N ILE A 74 0.49 2.87 -4.67
CA ILE A 74 -0.48 2.77 -3.57
C ILE A 74 0.12 3.27 -2.25
N TYR A 75 1.38 2.94 -1.98
CA TYR A 75 2.04 3.37 -0.76
C TYR A 75 2.21 4.88 -0.72
N ALA A 76 2.54 5.50 -1.85
CA ALA A 76 2.64 6.95 -1.95
C ALA A 76 1.28 7.61 -1.69
N ARG A 77 0.20 7.03 -2.22
CA ARG A 77 -1.16 7.50 -1.94
C ARG A 77 -1.49 7.42 -0.46
N HIS A 78 -1.16 6.28 0.15
CA HIS A 78 -1.40 6.07 1.58
C HIS A 78 -0.72 7.15 2.43
N LYS A 79 0.57 7.40 2.18
CA LYS A 79 1.34 8.39 2.92
C LYS A 79 0.78 9.80 2.73
N MET A 80 0.47 10.17 1.49
CA MET A 80 -0.04 11.50 1.18
C MET A 80 -1.41 11.73 1.82
N LEU A 81 -2.30 10.76 1.73
CA LEU A 81 -3.63 10.88 2.34
C LEU A 81 -3.55 10.94 3.85
N THR A 82 -2.66 10.13 4.45
CA THR A 82 -2.44 10.18 5.90
C THR A 82 -1.98 11.57 6.32
N ASP A 83 -0.98 12.12 5.63
CA ASP A 83 -0.44 13.44 5.94
C ASP A 83 -1.50 14.52 5.78
N LEU A 84 -2.29 14.46 4.70
CA LEU A 84 -3.33 15.44 4.45
C LEU A 84 -4.38 15.43 5.55
N LEU A 85 -4.81 14.25 5.97
CA LEU A 85 -5.80 14.12 7.05
C LEU A 85 -5.25 14.66 8.36
N MET A 86 -3.98 14.41 8.65
CA MET A 86 -3.32 14.95 9.85
C MET A 86 -3.25 16.48 9.78
N MET A 87 -3.01 17.06 8.61
CA MET A 87 -3.02 18.51 8.42
C MET A 87 -4.39 19.11 8.72
N LEU A 88 -5.47 18.34 8.49
CA LEU A 88 -6.83 18.76 8.80
C LEU A 88 -7.18 18.63 10.28
N GLY A 89 -6.28 18.06 11.08
CA GLY A 89 -6.50 17.89 12.51
C GLY A 89 -6.89 16.49 12.94
N VAL A 90 -6.85 15.52 12.02
CA VAL A 90 -7.17 14.12 12.35
C VAL A 90 -5.95 13.49 13.03
N SER A 91 -6.19 12.66 14.06
CA SER A 91 -5.09 11.95 14.73
C SER A 91 -4.39 11.01 13.78
N GLU A 92 -3.11 10.73 14.03
CA GLU A 92 -2.32 9.84 13.17
C GLU A 92 -2.96 8.48 13.00
N GLU A 93 -3.45 7.87 14.10
CA GLU A 93 -4.07 6.56 14.05
C GLU A 93 -5.30 6.54 13.14
N THR A 94 -6.21 7.49 13.34
CA THR A 94 -7.42 7.60 12.51
C THR A 94 -7.08 7.94 11.08
N ALA A 95 -6.10 8.84 10.87
CA ALA A 95 -5.67 9.23 9.52
C ALA A 95 -5.16 8.02 8.73
N ARG A 96 -4.36 7.16 9.36
CA ARG A 96 -3.87 5.95 8.71
C ARG A 96 -4.99 4.99 8.34
N GLU A 97 -5.95 4.79 9.25
CA GLU A 97 -7.09 3.91 9.01
C GLU A 97 -7.94 4.42 7.86
N ASP A 98 -8.26 5.71 7.87
CA ASP A 98 -9.10 6.30 6.83
C ASP A 98 -8.37 6.35 5.49
N ALA A 99 -7.07 6.63 5.48
CA ALA A 99 -6.26 6.61 4.27
C ALA A 99 -6.32 5.23 3.60
N CYS A 100 -6.24 4.16 4.38
CA CYS A 100 -6.37 2.79 3.85
C CYS A 100 -7.71 2.55 3.16
N LYS A 101 -8.76 3.19 3.66
CA LYS A 101 -10.11 3.03 3.09
C LYS A 101 -10.27 3.78 1.77
N ILE A 102 -9.74 5.00 1.69
CA ILE A 102 -10.01 5.86 0.54
C ILE A 102 -8.98 5.78 -0.58
N GLU A 103 -7.78 5.29 -0.30
CA GLU A 103 -6.68 5.30 -1.28
C GLU A 103 -6.97 4.51 -2.55
N HIS A 104 -7.83 3.50 -2.47
CA HIS A 104 -8.18 2.64 -3.61
C HIS A 104 -9.41 3.13 -4.37
N ASP A 105 -10.21 3.97 -3.74
CA ASP A 105 -11.56 4.30 -4.21
C ASP A 105 -11.67 5.67 -4.86
N ILE A 106 -10.62 6.49 -4.83
CA ILE A 106 -10.63 7.81 -5.46
C ILE A 106 -9.93 7.79 -6.81
N SER A 107 -10.36 8.68 -7.69
CA SER A 107 -9.75 8.80 -9.01
C SER A 107 -8.37 9.46 -8.92
N ASP A 108 -7.57 9.28 -9.97
CA ASP A 108 -6.28 9.97 -10.07
C ASP A 108 -6.47 11.50 -10.10
N GLU A 109 -7.53 11.97 -10.76
CA GLU A 109 -7.84 13.40 -10.80
C GLU A 109 -8.05 13.96 -9.40
N THR A 110 -8.87 13.29 -8.59
CA THR A 110 -9.14 13.72 -7.21
C THR A 110 -7.86 13.66 -6.37
N PHE A 111 -7.12 12.56 -6.47
CA PHE A 111 -5.89 12.41 -5.71
C PHE A 111 -4.87 13.50 -6.06
N ASN A 112 -4.68 13.77 -7.37
CA ASN A 112 -3.75 14.79 -7.82
C ASN A 112 -4.16 16.19 -7.36
N ALA A 113 -5.45 16.48 -7.35
CA ALA A 113 -5.97 17.76 -6.85
C ALA A 113 -5.69 17.92 -5.35
N MET A 114 -5.86 16.84 -4.58
CA MET A 114 -5.55 16.85 -3.15
C MET A 114 -4.06 17.08 -2.91
N CYS A 115 -3.20 16.44 -3.70
CA CYS A 115 -1.74 16.62 -3.60
C CYS A 115 -1.33 18.07 -3.89
N GLU A 116 -1.91 18.68 -4.92
CA GLU A 116 -1.60 20.06 -5.28
C GLU A 116 -2.01 21.02 -4.16
N HIS A 117 -3.17 20.78 -3.56
CA HIS A 117 -3.65 21.60 -2.44
C HIS A 117 -2.75 21.43 -1.22
N ALA A 118 -2.34 20.20 -0.91
CA ALA A 118 -1.44 19.92 0.21
C ALA A 118 -0.10 20.62 0.05
N LYS A 119 0.45 20.66 -1.17
CA LYS A 119 1.70 21.35 -1.47
C LYS A 119 1.57 22.86 -1.21
N LYS A 120 0.46 23.46 -1.59
CA LYS A 120 0.18 24.87 -1.37
C LYS A 120 0.13 25.19 0.12
N ILE A 121 -0.53 24.36 0.91
CA ILE A 121 -0.62 24.54 2.36
C ILE A 121 0.77 24.42 2.99
N SER A 122 1.55 23.41 2.63
CA SER A 122 2.90 23.21 3.14
C SER A 122 3.82 24.39 2.82
N ALA A 123 3.71 24.93 1.60
CA ALA A 123 4.49 26.10 1.19
C ALA A 123 4.11 27.33 2.00
N PHE A 124 2.85 27.44 2.41
CA PHE A 124 2.34 28.58 3.18
C PHE A 124 2.83 28.55 4.63
N ASP A 125 2.98 27.34 5.20
CA ASP A 125 3.38 27.16 6.60
C ASP A 125 4.88 27.33 6.83
N LYS A 126 5.63 27.46 5.78
CA LYS A 126 7.06 27.74 5.85
C LYS A 126 7.29 29.26 5.78
#